data_5d3fccb8f8dc43d5331702edd886b484
#
_entry.id   5d3fccb8f8dc43d5331702edd886b484
#
_cell.length_a   1.000
_cell.length_b   1.000
_cell.length_c   1.000
_cell.angle_alpha   90.00
_cell.angle_beta   90.00
_cell.angle_gamma   90.00
#
_symmetry.space_group_name_H-M   'P 1'
#
loop_
_entity.id
_entity.type
_entity.pdbx_description
1 polymer ?
#
loop_
_entity_poly.entity_id
_entity_poly.type
_entity_poly.pdbx_seq_one_letter_code
_entity_poly.pdbx_strand_id
1 'polypeptide(L)'
;MRYKLSRGAHSVYALHYHLVLVTKYRRKVFEGAVVERLKDIFYNIGQKFGVEVLMQEPNRDHIHILFAAKPTTELTKFINALKGASANRLFHEFPELRKKLWGGHLWGQSYCLLTTGQVSLDVLKKYVEAQGGR
;
A
#
# COMPACT_ATOMS: atom_id res chain seq x y z
N MET A 1 -1.74 14.27 16.07
CA MET A 1 -1.22 14.61 14.74
C MET A 1 -2.18 15.55 14.03
N ARG A 2 -1.67 16.65 13.54
CA ARG A 2 -2.48 17.61 12.78
C ARG A 2 -2.31 17.36 11.30
N TYR A 3 -3.42 17.43 10.57
CA TYR A 3 -3.42 17.28 9.12
C TYR A 3 -3.68 18.65 8.47
N LYS A 4 -2.88 18.94 7.47
CA LYS A 4 -3.03 20.16 6.69
C LYS A 4 -4.29 20.04 5.82
N LEU A 5 -5.14 21.07 5.81
CA LEU A 5 -6.30 21.10 4.92
C LEU A 5 -5.85 21.35 3.50
N SER A 6 -6.46 20.63 2.57
CA SER A 6 -6.28 20.81 1.14
C SER A 6 -7.46 21.56 0.56
N ARG A 7 -7.27 22.15 -0.61
CA ARG A 7 -8.33 22.92 -1.28
C ARG A 7 -8.52 22.45 -2.72
N GLY A 8 -9.76 22.17 -3.08
CA GLY A 8 -10.18 22.05 -4.46
C GLY A 8 -10.80 23.37 -4.94
N ALA A 9 -11.36 23.37 -6.15
CA ALA A 9 -12.00 24.56 -6.72
C ALA A 9 -13.18 25.06 -5.87
N HIS A 10 -13.92 24.14 -5.28
CA HIS A 10 -15.13 24.42 -4.49
C HIS A 10 -15.15 23.68 -3.15
N SER A 11 -13.99 23.21 -2.66
CA SER A 11 -13.95 22.40 -1.46
C SER A 11 -12.68 22.62 -0.65
N VAL A 12 -12.82 22.35 0.64
CA VAL A 12 -11.70 22.24 1.57
C VAL A 12 -11.81 20.85 2.18
N TYR A 13 -10.70 20.11 2.23
CA TYR A 13 -10.75 18.72 2.69
C TYR A 13 -9.45 18.29 3.33
N ALA A 14 -9.52 17.20 4.11
CA ALA A 14 -8.37 16.51 4.65
C ALA A 14 -8.72 15.02 4.64
N LEU A 15 -8.40 14.34 3.54
CA LEU A 15 -8.74 12.93 3.34
C LEU A 15 -7.46 12.12 3.42
N HIS A 16 -7.15 11.63 4.62
CA HIS A 16 -5.98 10.82 4.88
C HIS A 16 -6.39 9.40 5.22
N TYR A 17 -5.65 8.45 4.67
CA TYR A 17 -5.95 7.03 4.82
C TYR A 17 -4.71 6.25 5.20
N HIS A 18 -4.92 5.23 6.02
CA HIS A 18 -3.92 4.19 6.27
C HIS A 18 -4.31 2.97 5.45
N LEU A 19 -3.36 2.48 4.66
CA LEU A 19 -3.54 1.29 3.84
C LEU A 19 -2.50 0.25 4.25
N VAL A 20 -2.94 -0.98 4.46
CA VAL A 20 -2.03 -2.10 4.70
C VAL A 20 -2.24 -3.13 3.60
N LEU A 21 -1.15 -3.48 2.93
CA LEU A 21 -1.11 -4.55 1.94
C LEU A 21 -0.19 -5.65 2.46
N VAL A 22 -0.67 -6.89 2.42
CA VAL A 22 0.06 -8.05 2.95
C VAL A 22 0.37 -9.00 1.80
N THR A 23 1.57 -9.56 1.79
CA THR A 23 1.98 -10.51 0.76
C THR A 23 1.14 -11.78 0.83
N LYS A 24 1.00 -12.46 -0.30
CA LYS A 24 0.28 -13.74 -0.35
C LYS A 24 0.94 -14.74 0.60
N TYR A 25 0.13 -15.33 1.48
CA TYR A 25 0.56 -16.27 2.52
C TYR A 25 1.59 -15.66 3.50
N ARG A 26 1.67 -14.34 3.61
CA ARG A 26 2.66 -13.60 4.42
C ARG A 26 4.10 -14.03 4.11
N ARG A 27 4.41 -14.24 2.84
CA ARG A 27 5.78 -14.56 2.42
C ARG A 27 6.70 -13.37 2.67
N LYS A 28 7.85 -13.63 3.29
CA LYS A 28 8.81 -12.59 3.67
C LYS A 28 9.74 -12.31 2.51
N VAL A 29 9.32 -11.44 1.62
CA VAL A 29 10.05 -11.15 0.38
C VAL A 29 10.55 -9.70 0.29
N PHE A 30 10.14 -8.84 1.21
CA PHE A 30 10.54 -7.43 1.16
C PHE A 30 11.83 -7.21 1.94
N GLU A 31 12.94 -7.16 1.23
CA GLU A 31 14.26 -6.90 1.79
C GLU A 31 15.11 -6.15 0.76
N GLY A 32 16.04 -5.33 1.26
CA GLY A 32 17.05 -4.68 0.42
C GLY A 32 16.50 -3.91 -0.76
N ALA A 33 17.02 -4.19 -1.94
CA ALA A 33 16.65 -3.47 -3.17
C ALA A 33 15.19 -3.63 -3.53
N VAL A 34 14.57 -4.76 -3.19
CA VAL A 34 13.14 -4.98 -3.44
C VAL A 34 12.29 -3.96 -2.71
N VAL A 35 12.61 -3.68 -1.44
CA VAL A 35 11.91 -2.69 -0.63
C VAL A 35 12.01 -1.30 -1.23
N GLU A 36 13.21 -0.89 -1.61
CA GLU A 36 13.42 0.44 -2.17
C GLU A 36 12.67 0.60 -3.48
N ARG A 37 12.67 -0.42 -4.31
CA ARG A 37 11.94 -0.39 -5.57
C ARG A 37 10.42 -0.37 -5.36
N LEU A 38 9.94 -1.13 -4.39
CA LEU A 38 8.50 -1.12 -4.02
C LEU A 38 8.06 0.29 -3.65
N LYS A 39 8.83 0.96 -2.82
CA LYS A 39 8.51 2.33 -2.38
C LYS A 39 8.49 3.31 -3.55
N ASP A 40 9.42 3.19 -4.48
CA ASP A 40 9.46 4.02 -5.68
C ASP A 40 8.22 3.80 -6.55
N ILE A 41 7.84 2.55 -6.76
CA ILE A 41 6.67 2.20 -7.57
C ILE A 41 5.41 2.82 -6.94
N PHE A 42 5.25 2.67 -5.63
CA PHE A 42 4.08 3.19 -4.93
C PHE A 42 4.01 4.71 -5.01
N TYR A 43 5.14 5.38 -4.82
CA TYR A 43 5.20 6.83 -4.95
C TYR A 43 4.79 7.28 -6.36
N ASN A 44 5.33 6.62 -7.38
CA ASN A 44 5.05 6.97 -8.78
C ASN A 44 3.58 6.71 -9.16
N ILE A 45 2.99 5.62 -8.68
CA ILE A 45 1.57 5.33 -8.90
C ILE A 45 0.72 6.40 -8.23
N GLY A 46 1.08 6.81 -7.00
CA GLY A 46 0.40 7.89 -6.30
C GLY A 46 0.34 9.16 -7.15
N GLN A 47 1.47 9.53 -7.74
CA GLN A 47 1.54 10.71 -8.62
C GLN A 47 0.51 10.64 -9.76
N LYS A 48 0.37 9.49 -10.37
CA LYS A 48 -0.57 9.30 -11.49
C LYS A 48 -2.03 9.43 -11.07
N PHE A 49 -2.35 9.10 -9.83
CA PHE A 49 -3.71 9.17 -9.30
C PHE A 49 -4.02 10.46 -8.55
N GLY A 50 -3.06 11.40 -8.54
CA GLY A 50 -3.24 12.61 -7.76
C GLY A 50 -3.27 12.37 -6.26
N VAL A 51 -2.66 11.28 -5.82
CA VAL A 51 -2.55 10.89 -4.43
C VAL A 51 -1.17 11.26 -3.91
N GLU A 52 -1.13 11.90 -2.74
CA GLU A 52 0.14 12.20 -2.08
C GLU A 52 0.47 11.08 -1.10
N VAL A 53 1.53 10.34 -1.40
CA VAL A 53 2.02 9.30 -0.49
C VAL A 53 2.89 9.98 0.55
N LEU A 54 2.41 10.02 1.80
CA LEU A 54 3.03 10.75 2.89
C LEU A 54 4.06 9.91 3.65
N MET A 55 3.80 8.63 3.79
CA MET A 55 4.66 7.74 4.56
C MET A 55 4.52 6.32 4.05
N GLN A 56 5.63 5.60 3.99
CA GLN A 56 5.65 4.19 3.66
C GLN A 56 6.51 3.47 4.68
N GLU A 57 5.90 2.51 5.37
CA GLU A 57 6.57 1.68 6.37
C GLU A 57 6.54 0.23 5.92
N PRO A 58 7.57 -0.23 5.19
CA PRO A 58 7.64 -1.63 4.77
C PRO A 58 8.09 -2.53 5.90
N ASN A 59 7.54 -3.72 5.90
CA ASN A 59 8.01 -4.83 6.71
C ASN A 59 8.32 -5.98 5.76
N ARG A 60 8.79 -7.12 6.26
CA ARG A 60 9.21 -8.21 5.37
C ARG A 60 8.04 -8.82 4.59
N ASP A 61 6.84 -8.84 5.16
CA ASP A 61 5.66 -9.48 4.57
C ASP A 61 4.47 -8.54 4.37
N HIS A 62 4.64 -7.25 4.60
CA HIS A 62 3.56 -6.27 4.41
C HIS A 62 4.13 -4.86 4.30
N ILE A 63 3.28 -3.94 3.89
CA ILE A 63 3.62 -2.52 3.88
C ILE A 63 2.44 -1.71 4.39
N HIS A 64 2.74 -0.72 5.23
CA HIS A 64 1.79 0.26 5.72
C HIS A 64 2.04 1.57 5.01
N ILE A 65 1.01 2.16 4.45
CA ILE A 65 1.10 3.40 3.68
C ILE A 65 0.12 4.41 4.26
N LEU A 66 0.61 5.63 4.49
CA LEU A 66 -0.24 6.77 4.80
C LEU A 66 -0.28 7.64 3.56
N PHE A 67 -1.49 7.97 3.09
CA PHE A 67 -1.63 8.82 1.92
C PHE A 67 -2.77 9.80 2.06
N ALA A 68 -2.66 10.92 1.32
CA ALA A 68 -3.69 11.94 1.23
C ALA A 68 -4.36 11.82 -0.13
N ALA A 69 -5.69 11.78 -0.12
CA ALA A 69 -6.50 11.68 -1.33
C ALA A 69 -7.29 12.95 -1.56
N LYS A 70 -7.88 13.06 -2.75
CA LYS A 70 -8.83 14.11 -3.11
C LYS A 70 -10.25 13.55 -3.03
N PRO A 71 -11.28 14.41 -2.92
CA PRO A 71 -12.67 13.92 -2.94
C PRO A 71 -13.02 13.14 -4.21
N THR A 72 -12.30 13.41 -5.31
CA THR A 72 -12.50 12.74 -6.59
C THR A 72 -11.66 11.47 -6.76
N THR A 73 -10.80 11.12 -5.79
CA THR A 73 -9.92 9.96 -5.91
C THR A 73 -10.73 8.67 -5.91
N GLU A 74 -10.50 7.83 -6.91
CA GLU A 74 -11.11 6.49 -6.98
C GLU A 74 -10.21 5.51 -6.21
N LEU A 75 -10.50 5.33 -4.92
CA LEU A 75 -9.66 4.58 -3.99
C LEU A 75 -9.41 3.15 -4.44
N THR A 76 -10.46 2.45 -4.88
CA THR A 76 -10.32 1.06 -5.32
C THR A 76 -9.39 0.95 -6.53
N LYS A 77 -9.53 1.85 -7.49
CA LYS A 77 -8.65 1.86 -8.67
C LYS A 77 -7.21 2.15 -8.29
N PHE A 78 -7.00 3.10 -7.38
CA PHE A 78 -5.67 3.43 -6.89
C PHE A 78 -5.02 2.23 -6.22
N ILE A 79 -5.73 1.57 -5.31
CA ILE A 79 -5.20 0.41 -4.58
C ILE A 79 -4.89 -0.74 -5.53
N ASN A 80 -5.78 -1.02 -6.48
CA ASN A 80 -5.55 -2.06 -7.47
C ASN A 80 -4.34 -1.74 -8.37
N ALA A 81 -4.14 -0.46 -8.70
CA ALA A 81 -2.97 -0.03 -9.46
C ALA A 81 -1.67 -0.24 -8.67
N LEU A 82 -1.68 0.06 -7.35
CA LEU A 82 -0.53 -0.21 -6.49
C LEU A 82 -0.17 -1.69 -6.53
N LYS A 83 -1.17 -2.56 -6.35
CA LYS A 83 -0.96 -4.00 -6.31
C LYS A 83 -0.49 -4.54 -7.67
N GLY A 84 -1.17 -4.16 -8.74
CA GLY A 84 -0.86 -4.67 -10.08
C GLY A 84 0.49 -4.20 -10.59
N ALA A 85 0.78 -2.91 -10.49
CA ALA A 85 2.04 -2.37 -10.98
C ALA A 85 3.24 -2.90 -10.20
N SER A 86 3.12 -2.98 -8.86
CA SER A 86 4.21 -3.48 -8.04
C SER A 86 4.48 -4.97 -8.31
N ALA A 87 3.45 -5.79 -8.40
CA ALA A 87 3.63 -7.20 -8.71
C ALA A 87 4.31 -7.40 -10.06
N ASN A 88 3.81 -6.71 -11.09
CA ASN A 88 4.37 -6.83 -12.44
C ASN A 88 5.83 -6.41 -12.49
N ARG A 89 6.14 -5.24 -11.98
CA ARG A 89 7.49 -4.69 -12.04
C ARG A 89 8.48 -5.44 -11.17
N LEU A 90 8.09 -5.81 -9.95
CA LEU A 90 8.98 -6.54 -9.06
C LEU A 90 9.29 -7.93 -9.60
N PHE A 91 8.32 -8.64 -10.14
CA PHE A 91 8.57 -9.94 -10.75
C PHE A 91 9.48 -9.85 -11.97
N HIS A 92 9.36 -8.77 -12.72
CA HIS A 92 10.21 -8.53 -13.89
C HIS A 92 11.64 -8.18 -13.50
N GLU A 93 11.80 -7.29 -12.52
CA GLU A 93 13.11 -6.79 -12.10
C GLU A 93 13.83 -7.73 -11.13
N PHE A 94 13.07 -8.54 -10.39
CA PHE A 94 13.61 -9.50 -9.41
C PHE A 94 13.00 -10.87 -9.67
N PRO A 95 13.47 -11.57 -10.71
CA PRO A 95 12.86 -12.87 -11.10
C PRO A 95 12.85 -13.92 -10.00
N GLU A 96 13.79 -13.85 -9.04
CA GLU A 96 13.85 -14.78 -7.92
C GLU A 96 12.64 -14.68 -6.99
N LEU A 97 11.89 -13.58 -7.03
CA LEU A 97 10.67 -13.45 -6.22
C LEU A 97 9.62 -14.49 -6.60
N ARG A 98 9.54 -14.87 -7.88
CA ARG A 98 8.58 -15.88 -8.32
C ARG A 98 8.81 -17.23 -7.66
N LYS A 99 10.06 -17.54 -7.35
CA LYS A 99 10.41 -18.79 -6.68
C LYS A 99 9.94 -18.81 -5.22
N LYS A 100 9.86 -17.62 -4.61
CA LYS A 100 9.44 -17.48 -3.22
C LYS A 100 7.92 -17.33 -3.10
N LEU A 101 7.25 -16.96 -4.18
CA LEU A 101 5.82 -16.65 -4.18
C LEU A 101 5.06 -17.66 -5.02
N TRP A 102 4.45 -18.58 -4.33
CA TRP A 102 3.68 -19.65 -4.93
C TRP A 102 2.52 -19.11 -5.74
N GLY A 103 2.30 -19.64 -6.94
CA GLY A 103 1.22 -19.25 -7.81
C GLY A 103 1.41 -17.91 -8.51
N GLY A 104 2.58 -17.28 -8.34
CA GLY A 104 2.89 -16.04 -9.04
C GLY A 104 2.14 -14.80 -8.54
N HIS A 105 1.60 -14.85 -7.33
CA HIS A 105 0.89 -13.71 -6.74
C HIS A 105 1.75 -13.06 -5.65
N LEU A 106 2.00 -11.77 -5.79
CA LEU A 106 2.75 -11.02 -4.78
C LEU A 106 1.88 -10.72 -3.56
N TRP A 107 0.67 -10.22 -3.79
CA TRP A 107 -0.21 -9.72 -2.73
C TRP A 107 -1.34 -10.69 -2.41
N GLY A 108 -1.78 -10.65 -1.15
CA GLY A 108 -3.04 -11.27 -0.75
C GLY A 108 -4.22 -10.59 -1.43
N GLN A 109 -5.38 -11.21 -1.41
CA GLN A 109 -6.57 -10.69 -2.09
C GLN A 109 -7.18 -9.47 -1.42
N SER A 110 -7.07 -9.39 -0.10
CA SER A 110 -7.69 -8.30 0.66
C SER A 110 -6.70 -7.16 0.92
N TYR A 111 -7.22 -6.09 1.47
CA TYR A 111 -6.42 -4.98 2.00
C TYR A 111 -7.16 -4.37 3.18
N CYS A 112 -6.43 -3.64 4.01
CA CYS A 112 -7.02 -2.88 5.10
C CYS A 112 -6.90 -1.39 4.79
N LEU A 113 -8.02 -0.69 4.76
CA LEU A 113 -8.06 0.75 4.49
C LEU A 113 -8.85 1.43 5.61
N LEU A 114 -8.19 2.33 6.33
CA LEU A 114 -8.79 3.04 7.45
C LEU A 114 -8.57 4.53 7.31
N THR A 115 -9.56 5.31 7.76
CA THR A 115 -9.36 6.75 7.88
C THR A 115 -8.50 7.05 9.10
N THR A 116 -7.84 8.19 9.10
CA THR A 116 -6.90 8.54 10.18
C THR A 116 -7.54 8.66 11.56
N GLY A 117 -8.80 9.02 11.63
CA GLY A 117 -9.50 9.15 12.91
C GLY A 117 -9.82 7.83 13.59
N GLN A 118 -9.66 6.70 12.89
CA GLN A 118 -10.04 5.39 13.40
C GLN A 118 -8.87 4.43 13.51
N VAL A 119 -7.67 4.89 13.25
CA VAL A 119 -6.48 4.04 13.25
C VAL A 119 -5.97 3.82 14.65
N SER A 120 -5.68 2.56 14.98
CA SER A 120 -4.81 2.21 16.09
C SER A 120 -3.81 1.18 15.60
N LEU A 121 -2.65 1.16 16.25
CA LEU A 121 -1.63 0.15 15.92
C LEU A 121 -2.17 -1.26 16.14
N ASP A 122 -3.02 -1.45 17.14
CA ASP A 122 -3.62 -2.75 17.43
C ASP A 122 -4.50 -3.25 16.28
N VAL A 123 -5.28 -2.37 15.67
CA VAL A 123 -6.15 -2.74 14.54
C VAL A 123 -5.29 -3.18 13.36
N LEU A 124 -4.26 -2.40 13.03
CA LEU A 124 -3.37 -2.73 11.92
C LEU A 124 -2.62 -4.04 12.17
N LYS A 125 -2.12 -4.22 13.38
CA LYS A 125 -1.40 -5.43 13.77
C LYS A 125 -2.28 -6.67 13.67
N LYS A 126 -3.50 -6.59 14.18
CA LYS A 126 -4.46 -7.70 14.11
C LYS A 126 -4.80 -8.07 12.66
N TYR A 127 -4.92 -7.07 11.80
CA TYR A 127 -5.18 -7.33 10.40
C TYR A 127 -4.04 -8.15 9.77
N VAL A 128 -2.79 -7.71 9.99
CA VAL A 128 -1.61 -8.41 9.44
C VAL A 128 -1.55 -9.84 9.95
N GLU A 129 -1.75 -10.05 11.25
CA GLU A 129 -1.71 -11.38 11.87
C GLU A 129 -2.79 -12.29 11.30
N ALA A 130 -3.97 -11.76 11.03
CA ALA A 130 -5.08 -12.54 10.47
C ALA A 130 -4.80 -13.04 9.05
N GLN A 131 -3.85 -12.44 8.32
CA GLN A 131 -3.51 -12.84 6.96
C GLN A 131 -2.52 -14.02 6.90
N GLY A 132 -2.01 -14.48 8.03
CA GLY A 132 -0.94 -15.47 8.09
C GLY A 132 -1.18 -16.79 7.38
N GLY A 133 -2.39 -17.26 7.29
CA GLY A 133 -2.74 -18.53 6.67
C GLY A 133 -3.26 -18.44 5.24
N ARG A 134 -3.14 -17.31 4.59
CA ARG A 134 -3.81 -17.06 3.32
C ARG A 134 -2.89 -16.81 2.17
#